data_4a94bc9fa380136b42102db39d2d3af4
#
_entry.id   4a94bc9fa380136b42102db39d2d3af4
#
_cell.length_a   1.000
_cell.length_b   1.000
_cell.length_c   1.000
_cell.angle_alpha   90.00
_cell.angle_beta   90.00
_cell.angle_gamma   90.00
#
_symmetry.space_group_name_H-M   'P 1'
#
loop_
_entity.id
_entity.type
_entity.pdbx_description
1 polymer ?
#
loop_
_entity_poly.entity_id
_entity_poly.type
_entity_poly.pdbx_seq_one_letter_code
_entity_poly.pdbx_strand_id
1 'polypeptide(L)'
;MKRTPLKRKTPLKRGGRLNPVSKKRAKQNKAYSITRVEYLEQNPLCERCGKKADQIHHKRGRFGERLNEKEFFMAVCMTCHNWIHGNSIEAYSKGYLLTR
;
A
#
# COMPACT_ATOMS: atom_id res chain seq x y z
N MET A 1 34.82 26.96 -29.28
CA MET A 1 33.67 27.41 -29.16
C MET A 1 33.04 27.02 -27.97
N LYS A 2 32.36 27.81 -27.48
CA LYS A 2 31.76 27.55 -26.40
C LYS A 2 30.52 27.04 -26.57
N ARG A 3 30.25 26.09 -26.00
CA ARG A 3 29.08 25.57 -26.07
C ARG A 3 28.36 25.88 -24.95
N THR A 4 27.30 26.38 -25.09
CA THR A 4 26.52 26.66 -24.00
C THR A 4 25.95 25.42 -23.59
N PRO A 5 25.85 25.20 -22.37
CA PRO A 5 25.28 24.05 -21.87
C PRO A 5 23.87 24.10 -22.30
N LEU A 6 23.39 23.00 -22.58
CA LEU A 6 22.07 22.93 -22.97
C LEU A 6 21.20 23.17 -21.87
N LYS A 7 20.72 24.32 -21.74
CA LYS A 7 19.88 24.62 -20.75
C LYS A 7 18.60 24.55 -21.31
N ARG A 8 17.68 23.92 -20.76
CA ARG A 8 16.38 23.88 -21.21
C ARG A 8 15.83 25.20 -21.02
N LYS A 9 15.35 25.76 -22.03
CA LYS A 9 14.78 27.03 -21.93
C LYS A 9 13.55 26.91 -21.19
N THR A 10 12.84 25.84 -21.35
CA THR A 10 11.63 25.68 -20.61
C THR A 10 11.85 24.49 -19.80
N PRO A 11 11.59 24.53 -18.58
CA PRO A 11 11.76 23.43 -17.73
C PRO A 11 10.70 22.43 -18.09
N LEU A 12 10.98 21.22 -17.78
CA LEU A 12 10.07 20.21 -18.04
C LEU A 12 8.88 20.50 -17.24
N LYS A 13 7.76 20.56 -17.85
CA LYS A 13 6.64 20.86 -17.17
C LYS A 13 6.17 19.76 -16.44
N ARG A 14 6.37 19.74 -15.23
CA ARG A 14 5.84 18.76 -14.45
C ARG A 14 4.48 19.03 -14.31
N GLY A 15 4.16 20.19 -14.62
CA GLY A 15 2.83 20.59 -14.45
C GLY A 15 1.86 19.94 -15.34
N GLY A 16 2.27 19.74 -16.50
CA GLY A 16 1.34 19.20 -17.40
C GLY A 16 1.27 17.79 -17.13
N ARG A 17 1.58 17.47 -15.95
CA ARG A 17 1.76 16.21 -15.60
C ARG A 17 0.62 15.35 -15.62
N LEU A 18 0.91 14.12 -15.76
CA LEU A 18 -0.08 13.11 -15.65
C LEU A 18 -0.35 12.94 -14.19
N ASN A 19 -1.54 12.59 -13.86
CA ASN A 19 -1.84 12.28 -12.50
C ASN A 19 -1.12 10.99 -12.16
N PRO A 20 -0.52 10.88 -10.99
CA PRO A 20 0.18 9.67 -10.60
C PRO A 20 -0.75 8.48 -10.42
N VAL A 21 -2.04 8.70 -10.28
CA VAL A 21 -3.01 7.61 -10.19
C VAL A 21 -4.18 7.92 -11.09
N SER A 22 -4.82 6.89 -11.60
CA SER A 22 -6.01 7.03 -12.41
C SER A 22 -7.18 7.51 -11.57
N LYS A 23 -8.21 8.00 -12.18
CA LYS A 23 -9.41 8.42 -11.46
C LYS A 23 -10.03 7.25 -10.72
N LYS A 24 -10.02 6.09 -11.34
CA LYS A 24 -10.54 4.88 -10.72
C LYS A 24 -9.75 4.54 -9.48
N ARG A 25 -8.42 4.60 -9.56
CA ARG A 25 -7.56 4.30 -8.41
C ARG A 25 -7.72 5.34 -7.31
N ALA A 26 -7.89 6.60 -7.66
CA ALA A 26 -8.11 7.66 -6.68
C ALA A 26 -9.37 7.40 -5.88
N LYS A 27 -10.44 6.94 -6.53
CA LYS A 27 -11.66 6.60 -5.87
C LYS A 27 -11.46 5.42 -4.94
N GLN A 28 -10.72 4.41 -5.38
CA GLN A 28 -10.43 3.24 -4.57
C GLN A 28 -9.59 3.63 -3.35
N ASN A 29 -8.62 4.50 -3.51
CA ASN A 29 -7.79 4.96 -2.42
C ASN A 29 -8.59 5.74 -1.38
N LYS A 30 -9.55 6.54 -1.83
CA LYS A 30 -10.40 7.30 -0.92
C LYS A 30 -11.26 6.35 -0.10
N ALA A 31 -11.87 5.38 -0.75
CA ALA A 31 -12.69 4.37 -0.08
C ALA A 31 -11.83 3.57 0.90
N TYR A 32 -10.61 3.24 0.51
CA TYR A 32 -9.69 2.51 1.37
C TYR A 32 -9.32 3.29 2.62
N SER A 33 -9.12 4.60 2.51
CA SER A 33 -8.78 5.42 3.67
C SER A 33 -9.85 5.32 4.75
N ILE A 34 -11.11 5.32 4.36
CA ILE A 34 -12.23 5.18 5.28
C ILE A 34 -12.28 3.76 5.83
N THR A 35 -12.18 2.78 4.96
CA THR A 35 -12.22 1.36 5.35
C THR A 35 -11.08 1.01 6.30
N ARG A 36 -9.90 1.58 6.06
CA ARG A 36 -8.73 1.34 6.88
C ARG A 36 -8.95 1.80 8.32
N VAL A 37 -9.48 2.99 8.49
CA VAL A 37 -9.74 3.53 9.83
C VAL A 37 -10.76 2.65 10.55
N GLU A 38 -11.84 2.29 9.88
CA GLU A 38 -12.86 1.44 10.45
C GLU A 38 -12.32 0.07 10.84
N TYR A 39 -11.54 -0.53 9.96
CA TYR A 39 -10.98 -1.86 10.20
C TYR A 39 -10.03 -1.84 11.40
N LEU A 40 -9.17 -0.83 11.51
CA LEU A 40 -8.25 -0.72 12.63
C LEU A 40 -8.95 -0.41 13.94
N GLU A 41 -10.09 0.26 13.90
CA GLU A 41 -10.89 0.50 15.09
C GLU A 41 -11.51 -0.80 15.61
N GLN A 42 -11.92 -1.67 14.68
CA GLN A 42 -12.49 -2.96 15.03
C GLN A 42 -11.42 -4.00 15.37
N ASN A 43 -10.23 -3.84 14.83
CA ASN A 43 -9.13 -4.76 15.03
C ASN A 43 -7.88 -4.02 15.48
N PRO A 44 -7.86 -3.52 16.71
CA PRO A 44 -6.77 -2.68 17.18
C PRO A 44 -5.46 -3.40 17.49
N LEU A 45 -5.49 -4.72 17.53
CA LEU A 45 -4.31 -5.49 17.86
C LEU A 45 -3.75 -6.24 16.64
N CYS A 46 -2.43 -6.31 16.57
CA CYS A 46 -1.75 -7.04 15.52
C CYS A 46 -2.11 -8.51 15.59
N GLU A 47 -2.53 -9.08 14.48
CA GLU A 47 -2.91 -10.49 14.44
C GLU A 47 -1.74 -11.45 14.60
N ARG A 48 -0.53 -10.96 14.42
CA ARG A 48 0.66 -11.81 14.54
C ARG A 48 1.30 -11.74 15.93
N CYS A 49 1.50 -10.56 16.46
CA CYS A 49 2.20 -10.41 17.74
C CYS A 49 1.35 -9.89 18.90
N GLY A 50 0.16 -9.45 18.63
CA GLY A 50 -0.75 -8.95 19.67
C GLY A 50 -0.50 -7.53 20.15
N LYS A 51 0.48 -6.83 19.55
CA LYS A 51 0.73 -5.45 19.90
C LYS A 51 -0.22 -4.57 19.13
N LYS A 52 -0.19 -3.28 19.38
CA LYS A 52 -1.06 -2.36 18.66
C LYS A 52 -0.82 -2.42 17.17
N ALA A 53 -1.88 -2.60 16.41
CA ALA A 53 -1.79 -2.61 14.97
C ALA A 53 -1.79 -1.20 14.42
N ASP A 54 -0.88 -0.92 13.50
CA ASP A 54 -0.76 0.38 12.87
C ASP A 54 -1.08 0.32 11.40
N GLN A 55 -1.05 -0.84 10.82
CA GLN A 55 -1.18 -1.00 9.38
C GLN A 55 -2.09 -2.16 9.01
N ILE A 56 -2.55 -2.15 7.79
CA ILE A 56 -3.33 -3.25 7.26
C ILE A 56 -2.49 -3.94 6.21
N HIS A 57 -2.27 -5.23 6.40
CA HIS A 57 -1.58 -6.05 5.44
C HIS A 57 -2.63 -6.68 4.54
N HIS A 58 -2.43 -6.60 3.24
CA HIS A 58 -3.32 -7.20 2.27
C HIS A 58 -2.77 -8.57 1.89
N LYS A 59 -3.38 -9.61 2.39
CA LYS A 59 -2.89 -10.99 2.16
C LYS A 59 -2.77 -11.36 0.69
N ARG A 60 -3.66 -10.85 -0.13
CA ARG A 60 -3.64 -11.11 -1.57
C ARG A 60 -3.13 -9.95 -2.39
N GLY A 61 -2.53 -8.97 -1.77
CA GLY A 61 -1.98 -7.80 -2.44
C GLY A 61 -3.03 -6.71 -2.61
N ARG A 62 -2.59 -5.59 -3.13
CA ARG A 62 -3.41 -4.38 -3.24
C ARG A 62 -3.81 -4.06 -4.66
N PHE A 63 -3.78 -5.04 -5.53
CA PHE A 63 -4.04 -4.82 -6.94
C PHE A 63 -5.53 -4.73 -7.22
N GLY A 64 -5.92 -3.66 -7.91
CA GLY A 64 -7.31 -3.48 -8.30
C GLY A 64 -8.25 -3.40 -7.12
N GLU A 65 -9.32 -4.14 -7.17
CA GLU A 65 -10.33 -4.12 -6.14
C GLU A 65 -9.89 -4.77 -4.84
N ARG A 66 -8.80 -5.53 -4.88
CA ARG A 66 -8.29 -6.19 -3.69
C ARG A 66 -7.86 -5.21 -2.61
N LEU A 67 -7.66 -3.96 -2.98
CA LEU A 67 -7.33 -2.92 -2.02
C LEU A 67 -8.41 -2.82 -0.93
N ASN A 68 -9.66 -3.04 -1.30
CA ASN A 68 -10.79 -2.90 -0.38
C ASN A 68 -11.49 -4.20 0.01
N GLU A 69 -10.87 -5.34 -0.26
CA GLU A 69 -11.44 -6.62 0.12
C GLU A 69 -11.09 -6.94 1.57
N LYS A 70 -11.98 -6.59 2.47
CA LYS A 70 -11.75 -6.75 3.91
C LYS A 70 -11.46 -8.17 4.36
N GLU A 71 -11.97 -9.16 3.66
CA GLU A 71 -11.75 -10.54 4.02
C GLU A 71 -10.30 -10.97 3.92
N PHE A 72 -9.49 -10.21 3.19
CA PHE A 72 -8.08 -10.49 3.05
C PHE A 72 -7.21 -9.47 3.81
N PHE A 73 -7.83 -8.68 4.65
CA PHE A 73 -7.10 -7.72 5.45
C PHE A 73 -6.55 -8.40 6.71
N MET A 74 -5.41 -7.93 7.15
CA MET A 74 -4.80 -8.40 8.38
C MET A 74 -4.23 -7.20 9.10
N ALA A 75 -4.70 -6.94 10.30
CA ALA A 75 -4.17 -5.83 11.11
C ALA A 75 -2.81 -6.23 11.64
N VAL A 76 -1.79 -5.44 11.38
CA VAL A 76 -0.43 -5.74 11.81
C VAL A 76 0.30 -4.49 12.28
N CYS A 77 1.31 -4.66 13.09
CA CYS A 77 2.19 -3.55 13.44
C CYS A 77 3.28 -3.46 12.36
N MET A 78 4.00 -2.37 12.37
CA MET A 78 5.05 -2.14 11.37
C MET A 78 6.08 -3.28 11.35
N THR A 79 6.50 -3.73 12.50
CA THR A 79 7.48 -4.80 12.62
C THR A 79 6.98 -6.10 11.98
N CYS A 80 5.75 -6.47 12.27
CA CYS A 80 5.17 -7.68 11.70
C CYS A 80 4.92 -7.56 10.21
N HIS A 81 4.52 -6.37 9.75
CA HIS A 81 4.33 -6.12 8.33
C HIS A 81 5.65 -6.30 7.58
N ASN A 82 6.73 -5.73 8.11
CA ASN A 82 8.05 -5.88 7.53
C ASN A 82 8.52 -7.34 7.57
N TRP A 83 8.22 -8.05 8.64
CA TRP A 83 8.57 -9.46 8.76
C TRP A 83 7.89 -10.28 7.66
N ILE A 84 6.61 -10.04 7.41
CA ILE A 84 5.86 -10.76 6.39
C ILE A 84 6.51 -10.56 5.02
N HIS A 85 6.88 -9.33 4.70
CA HIS A 85 7.52 -9.05 3.42
C HIS A 85 8.94 -9.58 3.31
N GLY A 86 9.64 -9.68 4.41
CA GLY A 86 10.99 -10.22 4.44
C GLY A 86 11.06 -11.74 4.54
N ASN A 87 9.97 -12.38 4.93
CA ASN A 87 9.92 -13.82 5.12
C ASN A 87 8.73 -14.42 4.39
N SER A 88 8.66 -14.17 3.11
CA SER A 88 7.49 -14.54 2.30
C SER A 88 7.14 -16.02 2.34
N ILE A 89 8.15 -16.89 2.32
CA ILE A 89 7.91 -18.33 2.32
C ILE A 89 7.18 -18.73 3.60
N GLU A 90 7.66 -18.26 4.75
CA GLU A 90 7.00 -18.56 6.01
C GLU A 90 5.64 -17.91 6.11
N ALA A 91 5.51 -16.70 5.58
CA ALA A 91 4.24 -15.99 5.58
C ALA A 91 3.19 -16.73 4.75
N TYR A 92 3.57 -17.28 3.62
CA TYR A 92 2.65 -18.11 2.83
C TYR A 92 2.26 -19.38 3.60
N SER A 93 3.22 -19.99 4.26
CA SER A 93 2.97 -21.18 5.04
C SER A 93 1.99 -20.94 6.18
N LYS A 94 2.03 -19.76 6.76
CA LYS A 94 1.14 -19.41 7.87
C LYS A 94 -0.15 -18.74 7.46
N GLY A 95 -0.35 -18.55 6.17
CA GLY A 95 -1.57 -17.92 5.67
C GLY A 95 -1.57 -16.39 5.73
N TYR A 96 -0.44 -15.78 5.99
CA TYR A 96 -0.33 -14.31 5.99
C TYR A 96 -0.22 -13.76 4.58
N LEU A 97 0.20 -14.57 3.63
CA LEU A 97 0.22 -14.21 2.23
C LEU A 97 -0.56 -15.28 1.47
N LEU A 98 -1.38 -14.83 0.54
CA LEU A 98 -2.17 -15.73 -0.28
C LEU A 98 -1.86 -15.47 -1.76
N THR A 99 -1.98 -16.50 -2.58
CA THR A 99 -1.76 -16.32 -4.01
C THR A 99 -2.86 -15.44 -4.57
N ARG A 100 -2.47 -14.64 -5.54
CA ARG A 100 -3.41 -13.73 -6.18
C ARG A 100 -4.35 -14.44 -7.11
#